data_ca7cd33a588657d671c4992e6257e545
#
_entry.id   ca7cd33a588657d671c4992e6257e545
#
_cell.length_a   1.000
_cell.length_b   1.000
_cell.length_c   1.000
_cell.angle_alpha   90.00
_cell.angle_beta   90.00
_cell.angle_gamma   90.00
#
_symmetry.space_group_name_H-M   'P 1'
#
loop_
_entity.id
_entity.type
_entity.pdbx_description
1 polymer ?
#
loop_
_entity_poly.entity_id
_entity_poly.type
_entity_poly.pdbx_seq_one_letter_code
_entity_poly.pdbx_strand_id
1 'polypeptide(L)'
;MYGIPDRLKALSAAEEQVLLALWDCKPPVSRRDIGARLAEKGWAAATVLNFLYRLEEKGWVTCTKEQNHNLYAPTVTRRAYGVYTMRQRLDTVFGGDLAQAVRALVSESGCSQSELEQAIAVLNEKHAESEEYDLYDPVSYTHLTLPTTS
;
A
#
# COMPACT_ATOMS: atom_id res chain seq x y z
N MET A 1 -7.41 9.33 -4.66
CA MET A 1 -5.99 9.66 -4.73
C MET A 1 -5.19 8.42 -4.42
N TYR A 2 -4.08 8.18 -5.05
CA TYR A 2 -3.28 6.95 -4.94
C TYR A 2 -4.07 5.67 -5.26
N GLY A 3 -5.13 5.77 -6.06
CA GLY A 3 -5.96 4.64 -6.40
C GLY A 3 -6.94 4.19 -5.32
N ILE A 4 -6.99 4.90 -4.20
CA ILE A 4 -7.92 4.61 -3.10
C ILE A 4 -9.02 5.66 -3.07
N PRO A 5 -10.30 5.24 -3.17
CA PRO A 5 -11.40 6.20 -3.05
C PRO A 5 -11.47 6.82 -1.66
N ASP A 6 -11.79 8.11 -1.61
CA ASP A 6 -11.89 8.84 -0.33
C ASP A 6 -12.97 8.31 0.60
N ARG A 7 -13.95 7.58 0.05
CA ARG A 7 -15.03 7.00 0.86
C ARG A 7 -14.59 5.85 1.74
N LEU A 8 -13.40 5.30 1.51
CA LEU A 8 -12.92 4.16 2.29
C LEU A 8 -12.47 4.63 3.68
N LYS A 9 -12.91 3.89 4.70
CA LYS A 9 -12.63 4.23 6.08
C LYS A 9 -11.37 3.51 6.58
N ALA A 10 -10.76 4.09 7.61
CA ALA A 10 -9.52 3.54 8.18
C ALA A 10 -9.70 2.12 8.71
N LEU A 11 -8.69 1.29 8.50
CA LEU A 11 -8.67 -0.10 8.96
C LEU A 11 -8.01 -0.22 10.33
N SER A 12 -8.52 -1.16 11.14
CA SER A 12 -7.80 -1.63 12.32
C SER A 12 -6.69 -2.60 11.88
N ALA A 13 -5.74 -2.87 12.79
CA ALA A 13 -4.66 -3.81 12.51
C ALA A 13 -5.20 -5.21 12.17
N ALA A 14 -6.23 -5.66 12.87
CA ALA A 14 -6.83 -6.98 12.62
C ALA A 14 -7.53 -7.02 11.26
N GLU A 15 -8.26 -5.97 10.92
CA GLU A 15 -8.92 -5.86 9.61
C GLU A 15 -7.90 -5.88 8.47
N GLU A 16 -6.77 -5.22 8.66
CA GLU A 16 -5.68 -5.25 7.69
C GLU A 16 -5.17 -6.67 7.47
N GLN A 17 -5.02 -7.44 8.54
CA GLN A 17 -4.56 -8.83 8.44
C GLN A 17 -5.51 -9.68 7.59
N VAL A 18 -6.81 -9.48 7.75
CA VAL A 18 -7.82 -10.18 6.96
C VAL A 18 -7.73 -9.76 5.48
N LEU A 19 -7.57 -8.48 5.22
CA LEU A 19 -7.44 -7.95 3.86
C LEU A 19 -6.18 -8.50 3.17
N LEU A 20 -5.06 -8.56 3.88
CA LEU A 20 -3.82 -9.15 3.36
C LEU A 20 -4.02 -10.63 3.00
N ALA A 21 -4.73 -11.38 3.84
CA ALA A 21 -5.05 -12.78 3.58
C ALA A 21 -5.90 -12.95 2.31
N LEU A 22 -6.82 -12.02 2.07
CA LEU A 22 -7.63 -12.03 0.85
C LEU A 22 -6.76 -11.93 -0.40
N TRP A 23 -5.81 -11.01 -0.42
CA TRP A 23 -4.92 -10.87 -1.56
C TRP A 23 -4.05 -12.11 -1.77
N ASP A 24 -3.64 -12.76 -0.68
CA ASP A 24 -2.81 -13.98 -0.75
C ASP A 24 -3.60 -15.18 -1.32
N CYS A 25 -4.92 -15.19 -1.17
CA CYS A 25 -5.77 -16.33 -1.54
C CYS A 25 -6.30 -16.29 -2.98
N LYS A 26 -5.94 -15.33 -3.80
CA LYS A 26 -6.45 -15.15 -5.17
C LYS A 26 -7.97 -14.94 -5.19
N PRO A 27 -8.44 -13.72 -4.96
CA PRO A 27 -9.87 -13.40 -4.92
C PRO A 27 -10.61 -13.75 -6.22
N PRO A 28 -11.90 -14.06 -6.16
CA PRO A 28 -12.77 -14.06 -4.96
C PRO A 28 -12.55 -15.28 -4.07
N VAL A 29 -12.70 -15.11 -2.75
CA VAL A 29 -12.29 -16.12 -1.75
C VAL A 29 -13.45 -16.41 -0.80
N SER A 30 -13.62 -17.69 -0.45
CA SER A 30 -14.61 -18.09 0.55
C SER A 30 -14.11 -17.76 1.97
N ARG A 31 -15.05 -17.60 2.91
CA ARG A 31 -14.71 -17.41 4.32
C ARG A 31 -13.83 -18.56 4.84
N ARG A 32 -14.14 -19.78 4.39
CA ARG A 32 -13.38 -20.97 4.79
C ARG A 32 -11.91 -20.86 4.42
N ASP A 33 -11.61 -20.43 3.19
CA ASP A 33 -10.26 -20.31 2.70
C ASP A 33 -9.52 -19.17 3.38
N ILE A 34 -10.22 -18.06 3.65
CA ILE A 34 -9.66 -16.94 4.44
C ILE A 34 -9.31 -17.42 5.85
N GLY A 35 -10.22 -18.17 6.48
CA GLY A 35 -10.01 -18.73 7.82
C GLY A 35 -8.80 -19.67 7.87
N ALA A 36 -8.64 -20.50 6.84
CA ALA A 36 -7.50 -21.40 6.74
C ALA A 36 -6.19 -20.60 6.64
N ARG A 37 -6.18 -19.54 5.88
CA ARG A 37 -5.00 -18.67 5.72
C ARG A 37 -4.63 -17.96 7.03
N LEU A 38 -5.62 -17.68 7.86
CA LEU A 38 -5.46 -16.98 9.14
C LEU A 38 -5.42 -17.93 10.34
N ALA A 39 -5.27 -19.23 10.11
CA ALA A 39 -5.33 -20.25 11.16
C ALA A 39 -4.34 -19.98 12.29
N GLU A 40 -3.15 -19.49 12.00
CA GLU A 40 -2.12 -19.21 12.99
C GLU A 40 -2.49 -18.08 13.97
N LYS A 41 -3.49 -17.24 13.60
CA LYS A 41 -3.97 -16.19 14.48
C LYS A 41 -4.82 -16.73 15.62
N GLY A 42 -5.32 -17.93 15.49
CA GLY A 42 -6.18 -18.54 16.50
C GLY A 42 -7.57 -17.90 16.61
N TRP A 43 -7.98 -17.12 15.61
CA TRP A 43 -9.30 -16.47 15.62
C TRP A 43 -10.41 -17.47 15.32
N ALA A 44 -11.53 -17.36 16.06
CA ALA A 44 -12.72 -18.15 15.78
C ALA A 44 -13.31 -17.75 14.42
N ALA A 45 -14.04 -18.67 13.81
CA ALA A 45 -14.73 -18.43 12.53
C ALA A 45 -15.65 -17.21 12.59
N ALA A 46 -16.35 -17.03 13.70
CA ALA A 46 -17.23 -15.88 13.92
C ALA A 46 -16.43 -14.56 13.94
N THR A 47 -15.24 -14.57 14.51
CA THR A 47 -14.37 -13.40 14.58
C THR A 47 -13.92 -12.98 13.18
N VAL A 48 -13.49 -13.93 12.36
CA VAL A 48 -13.11 -13.66 10.96
C VAL A 48 -14.30 -13.10 10.18
N LEU A 49 -15.46 -13.70 10.37
CA LEU A 49 -16.69 -13.23 9.70
C LEU A 49 -17.03 -11.79 10.09
N ASN A 50 -16.87 -11.44 11.36
CA ASN A 50 -17.09 -10.06 11.83
C ASN A 50 -16.12 -9.08 11.19
N PHE A 51 -14.86 -9.45 11.04
CA PHE A 51 -13.89 -8.60 10.34
C PHE A 51 -14.25 -8.42 8.87
N LEU A 52 -14.70 -9.48 8.20
CA LEU A 52 -15.13 -9.39 6.81
C LEU A 52 -16.35 -8.47 6.67
N TYR A 53 -17.29 -8.56 7.62
CA TYR A 53 -18.45 -7.68 7.64
C TYR A 53 -18.04 -6.22 7.79
N ARG A 54 -17.11 -5.94 8.70
CA ARG A 54 -16.60 -4.57 8.91
C ARG A 54 -15.85 -4.06 7.69
N LEU A 55 -15.07 -4.91 7.03
CA LEU A 55 -14.37 -4.55 5.80
C LEU A 55 -15.35 -4.19 4.69
N GLU A 56 -16.44 -4.93 4.60
CA GLU A 56 -17.49 -4.65 3.63
C GLU A 56 -18.16 -3.31 3.92
N GLU A 57 -18.52 -3.06 5.18
CA GLU A 57 -19.11 -1.79 5.60
C GLU A 57 -18.19 -0.61 5.32
N LYS A 58 -16.89 -0.79 5.52
CA LYS A 58 -15.88 0.26 5.29
C LYS A 58 -15.54 0.43 3.82
N GLY A 59 -16.05 -0.43 2.94
CA GLY A 59 -15.86 -0.33 1.50
C GLY A 59 -14.63 -1.02 0.93
N TRP A 60 -13.89 -1.77 1.74
CA TRP A 60 -12.64 -2.42 1.31
C TRP A 60 -12.85 -3.76 0.63
N VAL A 61 -14.01 -4.38 0.85
CA VAL A 61 -14.31 -5.72 0.37
C VAL A 61 -15.72 -5.74 -0.17
N THR A 62 -15.94 -6.51 -1.23
CA THR A 62 -17.28 -6.86 -1.71
C THR A 62 -17.55 -8.30 -1.36
N CYS A 63 -18.82 -8.58 -1.09
CA CYS A 63 -19.30 -9.94 -0.85
C CYS A 63 -20.32 -10.29 -1.92
N THR A 64 -20.08 -11.38 -2.63
CA THR A 64 -21.03 -11.91 -3.62
C THR A 64 -21.42 -13.33 -3.22
N LYS A 65 -22.64 -13.72 -3.56
CA LYS A 65 -23.12 -15.05 -3.25
C LYS A 65 -23.10 -15.91 -4.50
N GLU A 66 -22.43 -17.04 -4.41
CA GLU A 66 -22.35 -18.01 -5.51
C GLU A 66 -22.58 -19.41 -4.95
N GLN A 67 -23.59 -20.11 -5.49
CA GLN A 67 -23.92 -21.47 -5.07
C GLN A 67 -24.05 -21.62 -3.55
N ASN A 68 -24.75 -20.67 -2.91
CA ASN A 68 -24.96 -20.61 -1.46
C ASN A 68 -23.71 -20.34 -0.63
N HIS A 69 -22.61 -19.96 -1.26
CA HIS A 69 -21.38 -19.56 -0.56
C HIS A 69 -21.13 -18.07 -0.76
N ASN A 70 -20.71 -17.41 0.28
CA ASN A 70 -20.26 -16.03 0.20
C ASN A 70 -18.81 -16.00 -0.26
N LEU A 71 -18.55 -15.21 -1.28
CA LEU A 71 -17.21 -14.98 -1.81
C LEU A 71 -16.82 -13.52 -1.61
N TYR A 72 -15.61 -13.29 -1.17
CA TYR A 72 -15.11 -11.98 -0.81
C TYR A 72 -13.99 -11.57 -1.75
N ALA A 73 -13.99 -10.31 -2.17
CA ALA A 73 -12.95 -9.75 -3.02
C ALA A 73 -12.59 -8.33 -2.58
N PRO A 74 -11.31 -7.98 -2.56
CA PRO A 74 -10.90 -6.60 -2.27
C PRO A 74 -11.41 -5.64 -3.34
N THR A 75 -11.72 -4.42 -2.95
CA THR A 75 -12.16 -3.36 -3.88
C THR A 75 -10.99 -2.59 -4.47
N VAL A 76 -9.81 -2.75 -3.91
CA VAL A 76 -8.58 -2.09 -4.37
C VAL A 76 -7.47 -3.14 -4.49
N THR A 77 -6.44 -2.82 -5.26
CA THR A 77 -5.29 -3.73 -5.38
C THR A 77 -4.39 -3.63 -4.13
N ARG A 78 -3.63 -4.69 -3.88
CA ARG A 78 -2.64 -4.70 -2.80
C ARG A 78 -1.63 -3.57 -2.97
N ARG A 79 -1.19 -3.33 -4.20
CA ARG A 79 -0.24 -2.26 -4.51
C ARG A 79 -0.82 -0.88 -4.19
N ALA A 80 -2.07 -0.62 -4.60
CA ALA A 80 -2.73 0.65 -4.31
C ALA A 80 -2.86 0.87 -2.80
N TYR A 81 -3.20 -0.17 -2.06
CA TYR A 81 -3.26 -0.11 -0.61
C TYR A 81 -1.88 0.19 0.00
N GLY A 82 -0.83 -0.46 -0.51
CA GLY A 82 0.54 -0.22 -0.05
C GLY A 82 0.97 1.22 -0.24
N VAL A 83 0.73 1.78 -1.41
CA VAL A 83 1.04 3.20 -1.69
C VAL A 83 0.27 4.11 -0.74
N TYR A 84 -1.03 3.84 -0.56
CA TYR A 84 -1.88 4.63 0.32
C TYR A 84 -1.35 4.64 1.76
N THR A 85 -1.03 3.46 2.31
CA THR A 85 -0.57 3.37 3.70
C THR A 85 0.79 4.00 3.90
N MET A 86 1.71 3.83 2.96
CA MET A 86 3.03 4.45 3.02
C MET A 86 2.92 5.97 2.94
N ARG A 87 2.11 6.48 2.03
CA ARG A 87 1.91 7.93 1.89
C ARG A 87 1.25 8.52 3.13
N GLN A 88 0.27 7.84 3.68
CA GLN A 88 -0.39 8.28 4.90
C GLN A 88 0.59 8.34 6.08
N ARG A 89 1.46 7.35 6.22
CA ARG A 89 2.50 7.34 7.25
C ARG A 89 3.50 8.47 7.04
N LEU A 90 3.90 8.68 5.79
CA LEU A 90 4.81 9.77 5.45
C LEU A 90 4.23 11.12 5.88
N ASP A 91 2.97 11.35 5.54
CA ASP A 91 2.31 12.62 5.85
C ASP A 91 2.08 12.79 7.35
N THR A 92 1.67 11.75 8.04
CA THR A 92 1.31 11.80 9.46
C THR A 92 2.53 11.84 10.37
N VAL A 93 3.53 11.01 10.10
CA VAL A 93 4.67 10.81 11.01
C VAL A 93 5.85 11.72 10.64
N PHE A 94 6.10 11.93 9.36
CA PHE A 94 7.24 12.70 8.88
C PHE A 94 6.84 14.06 8.30
N GLY A 95 5.59 14.47 8.49
CA GLY A 95 5.13 15.77 8.00
C GLY A 95 5.20 15.93 6.49
N GLY A 96 5.17 14.83 5.73
CA GLY A 96 5.27 14.86 4.28
C GLY A 96 6.69 15.00 3.74
N ASP A 97 7.69 14.98 4.61
CA ASP A 97 9.10 15.14 4.19
C ASP A 97 9.67 13.78 3.77
N LEU A 98 9.59 13.51 2.46
CA LEU A 98 10.06 12.25 1.89
C LEU A 98 11.56 12.03 2.09
N ALA A 99 12.36 13.09 1.95
CA ALA A 99 13.80 12.97 2.11
C ALA A 99 14.18 12.56 3.53
N GLN A 100 13.52 13.16 4.52
CA GLN A 100 13.72 12.80 5.93
C GLN A 100 13.32 11.37 6.21
N ALA A 101 12.18 10.94 5.69
CA ALA A 101 11.69 9.58 5.88
C ALA A 101 12.67 8.55 5.28
N VAL A 102 13.15 8.81 4.07
CA VAL A 102 14.13 7.93 3.41
C VAL A 102 15.43 7.89 4.19
N ARG A 103 15.92 9.05 4.63
CA ARG A 103 17.16 9.13 5.42
C ARG A 103 17.06 8.31 6.71
N ALA A 104 15.98 8.47 7.44
CA ALA A 104 15.75 7.73 8.68
C ALA A 104 15.65 6.23 8.42
N LEU A 105 14.91 5.83 7.40
CA LEU A 105 14.73 4.43 7.06
C LEU A 105 16.07 3.77 6.69
N VAL A 106 16.84 4.41 5.85
CA VAL A 106 18.12 3.88 5.38
C VAL A 106 19.14 3.78 6.52
N SER A 107 19.23 4.83 7.35
CA SER A 107 20.25 4.86 8.41
C SER A 107 19.90 4.02 9.63
N GLU A 108 18.62 3.79 9.89
CA GLU A 108 18.21 3.18 11.15
C GLU A 108 17.59 1.78 11.01
N SER A 109 17.11 1.40 9.83
CA SER A 109 16.47 0.10 9.65
C SER A 109 17.39 -0.99 9.08
N GLY A 110 18.63 -0.65 8.76
CA GLY A 110 19.60 -1.66 8.35
C GLY A 110 19.40 -2.19 6.93
N CYS A 111 19.25 -1.29 5.96
CA CYS A 111 19.14 -1.68 4.56
C CYS A 111 20.42 -2.34 4.06
N SER A 112 20.28 -3.40 3.26
CA SER A 112 21.42 -4.04 2.61
C SER A 112 21.93 -3.18 1.46
N GLN A 113 23.18 -3.44 1.03
CA GLN A 113 23.77 -2.75 -0.11
C GLN A 113 22.93 -2.97 -1.38
N SER A 114 22.43 -4.19 -1.56
CA SER A 114 21.59 -4.52 -2.71
C SER A 114 20.28 -3.73 -2.71
N GLU A 115 19.63 -3.60 -1.56
CA GLU A 115 18.42 -2.80 -1.42
C GLU A 115 18.68 -1.33 -1.76
N LEU A 116 19.78 -0.80 -1.28
CA LEU A 116 20.15 0.59 -1.56
C LEU A 116 20.40 0.83 -3.05
N GLU A 117 21.13 -0.07 -3.70
CA GLU A 117 21.41 0.03 -5.12
C GLU A 117 20.14 -0.01 -5.96
N GLN A 118 19.21 -0.90 -5.62
CA GLN A 118 17.93 -0.99 -6.31
C GLN A 118 17.09 0.27 -6.11
N ALA A 119 17.07 0.80 -4.90
CA ALA A 119 16.34 2.03 -4.60
C ALA A 119 16.93 3.23 -5.36
N ILE A 120 18.25 3.33 -5.41
CA ILE A 120 18.94 4.39 -6.16
C ILE A 120 18.58 4.31 -7.63
N ALA A 121 18.56 3.11 -8.21
CA ALA A 121 18.19 2.91 -9.60
C ALA A 121 16.77 3.41 -9.90
N VAL A 122 15.83 3.10 -9.03
CA VAL A 122 14.42 3.55 -9.17
C VAL A 122 14.34 5.07 -9.09
N LEU A 123 15.04 5.67 -8.12
CA LEU A 123 15.02 7.12 -7.93
C LEU A 123 15.63 7.85 -9.13
N ASN A 124 16.74 7.33 -9.67
CA ASN A 124 17.41 7.90 -10.84
C ASN A 124 16.51 7.79 -12.08
N GLU A 125 15.85 6.68 -12.26
CA GLU A 125 14.91 6.45 -13.37
C GLU A 125 13.79 7.50 -13.33
N LYS A 126 13.18 7.69 -12.17
CA LYS A 126 12.10 8.66 -12.00
C LYS A 126 12.59 10.10 -12.17
N HIS A 127 13.78 10.40 -11.68
CA HIS A 127 14.39 11.72 -11.83
C HIS A 127 14.66 12.02 -13.30
N ALA A 128 15.16 11.07 -14.07
CA ALA A 128 15.40 11.22 -15.51
C ALA A 128 14.09 11.50 -16.27
N GLU A 129 13.03 10.79 -15.93
CA GLU A 129 11.70 11.06 -16.51
C GLU A 129 11.22 12.47 -16.21
N SER A 130 11.45 12.95 -15.00
CA SER A 130 11.07 14.29 -14.58
C SER A 130 11.88 15.35 -15.32
N GLU A 131 13.18 15.13 -15.50
CA GLU A 131 14.05 16.05 -16.25
C GLU A 131 13.61 16.15 -17.70
N GLU A 132 13.30 15.03 -18.34
CA GLU A 132 12.83 15.01 -19.71
C GLU A 132 11.53 15.82 -19.87
N TYR A 133 10.62 15.66 -18.92
CA TYR A 133 9.38 16.42 -18.93
C TYR A 133 9.63 17.91 -18.72
N ASP A 134 10.51 18.26 -17.81
CA ASP A 134 10.82 19.64 -17.46
C ASP A 134 11.54 20.39 -18.57
N LEU A 135 12.18 19.71 -19.49
CA LEU A 135 12.85 20.35 -20.63
C LEU A 135 11.88 21.16 -21.50
N TYR A 136 10.58 20.85 -21.45
CA TYR A 136 9.57 21.58 -22.20
C TYR A 136 9.06 22.83 -21.47
N ASP A 137 9.52 23.05 -20.23
CA ASP A 137 9.10 24.19 -19.41
C ASP A 137 10.33 25.05 -19.08
N PRO A 138 10.42 26.26 -19.69
CA PRO A 138 11.58 27.14 -19.45
C PRO A 138 11.77 27.54 -17.99
N VAL A 139 10.69 27.57 -17.21
CA VAL A 139 10.75 27.94 -15.79
C VAL A 139 11.36 26.81 -14.98
N SER A 140 10.98 25.58 -15.25
CA SER A 140 11.49 24.42 -14.54
C SER A 140 12.95 24.11 -14.88
N TYR A 141 13.38 24.52 -16.05
CA TYR A 141 14.73 24.24 -16.53
C TYR A 141 15.81 24.75 -15.58
N THR A 142 15.60 25.89 -14.94
CA THR A 142 16.56 26.45 -13.99
C THR A 142 16.76 25.57 -12.75
N HIS A 143 15.82 24.72 -12.42
CA HIS A 143 15.95 23.83 -11.27
C HIS A 143 16.89 22.67 -11.53
N LEU A 144 17.05 22.28 -12.77
CA LEU A 144 17.86 21.11 -13.14
C LEU A 144 19.35 21.33 -12.93
N THR A 145 19.78 22.57 -12.84
CA THR A 145 21.20 22.90 -12.69
C THR A 145 21.68 22.86 -11.24
N LEU A 146 20.78 22.90 -10.28
CA LEU A 146 21.12 23.02 -8.87
C LEU A 146 21.61 21.71 -8.23
N PRO A 147 20.97 20.57 -8.48
CA PRO A 147 21.35 19.34 -7.79
C PRO A 147 22.68 18.76 -8.20
N THR A 148 23.23 19.19 -9.31
CA THR A 148 24.46 18.61 -9.86
C THR A 148 25.71 19.01 -9.08
N THR A 149 25.59 19.93 -8.17
CA THR A 149 26.72 20.43 -7.39
C THR A 149 27.01 19.61 -6.14
N SER A 150 26.13 18.74 -5.77
CA SER A 150 26.27 17.96 -4.53
C SER A 150 27.19 16.76 -4.66
#